data_1b94d05b2b585216729a5ac3e0445726
#
_entry.id   1b94d05b2b585216729a5ac3e0445726
#
_cell.length_a   1.000
_cell.length_b   1.000
_cell.length_c   1.000
_cell.angle_alpha   90.00
_cell.angle_beta   90.00
_cell.angle_gamma   90.00
#
_symmetry.space_group_name_H-M   'P 1'
#
loop_
_entity.id
_entity.type
_entity.pdbx_description
1 polymer ?
#
loop_
_entity_poly.entity_id
_entity_poly.type
_entity_poly.pdbx_seq_one_letter_code
_entity_poly.pdbx_strand_id
1 'polypeptide(L)'
;MGKLQKAWEVLLPYLLYYLAYNVAYLVLAFVYQATVRFGGAYGQFMTAHAANVAGVMGGLCMLAGILPVVPMLKEELRGRGETLCPEALTVILAFSASLGLNALLTLTGFADSSQTYQKVADRQYGVAFALGLILYGLISPLAEEVVFRGVIYNRLRRLYNPAIGIVASGLLFGAFHGNLVQGVYGACLGMLMAYLYERSGKFGTPFLFHAVANLAVYTTARMEGVQALLFTPAGCAVLLAVSAVCVLAVHFGGRVE
;
A
#
# COMPACT_ATOMS: atom_id res chain seq x y z
N MET A 1 21.21 20.78 -10.20
CA MET A 1 21.44 19.51 -9.47
C MET A 1 22.00 18.44 -10.38
N GLY A 2 23.08 17.76 -9.95
CA GLY A 2 23.64 16.61 -10.66
C GLY A 2 22.72 15.38 -10.58
N LYS A 3 22.91 14.39 -11.48
CA LYS A 3 22.07 13.17 -11.51
C LYS A 3 22.09 12.41 -10.17
N LEU A 4 23.26 12.29 -9.53
CA LEU A 4 23.41 11.61 -8.24
C LEU A 4 22.64 12.31 -7.12
N GLN A 5 22.65 13.65 -7.09
CA GLN A 5 21.93 14.43 -6.09
C GLN A 5 20.41 14.27 -6.23
N LYS A 6 19.89 14.22 -7.48
CA LYS A 6 18.47 13.93 -7.74
C LYS A 6 18.05 12.54 -7.27
N ALA A 7 18.88 11.53 -7.58
CA ALA A 7 18.61 10.16 -7.13
C ALA A 7 18.61 10.07 -5.60
N TRP A 8 19.56 10.73 -4.92
CA TRP A 8 19.61 10.78 -3.47
C TRP A 8 18.37 11.46 -2.86
N GLU A 9 17.94 12.59 -3.42
CA GLU A 9 16.75 13.30 -2.97
C GLU A 9 15.49 12.41 -3.03
N VAL A 10 15.36 11.58 -4.06
CA VAL A 10 14.22 10.68 -4.22
C VAL A 10 14.31 9.45 -3.29
N LEU A 11 15.50 8.87 -3.12
CA LEU A 11 15.67 7.61 -2.38
C LEU A 11 15.82 7.80 -0.86
N LEU A 12 16.29 8.96 -0.41
CA LEU A 12 16.53 9.24 1.01
C LEU A 12 15.30 8.98 1.90
N PRO A 13 14.07 9.39 1.55
CA PRO A 13 12.89 9.11 2.38
C PRO A 13 12.67 7.61 2.60
N TYR A 14 12.85 6.83 1.54
CA TYR A 14 12.73 5.38 1.63
C TYR A 14 13.82 4.77 2.52
N LEU A 15 15.07 5.22 2.37
CA LEU A 15 16.18 4.72 3.17
C LEU A 15 16.02 5.05 4.66
N LEU A 16 15.53 6.25 4.98
CA LEU A 16 15.24 6.65 6.36
C LEU A 16 14.09 5.84 6.96
N TYR A 17 13.01 5.65 6.19
CA TYR A 17 11.91 4.78 6.58
C TYR A 17 12.41 3.37 6.86
N TYR A 18 13.15 2.79 5.91
CA TYR A 18 13.65 1.42 6.02
C TYR A 18 14.61 1.24 7.22
N LEU A 19 15.50 2.21 7.45
CA LEU A 19 16.41 2.18 8.59
C LEU A 19 15.64 2.23 9.91
N ALA A 20 14.72 3.18 10.08
CA ALA A 20 13.94 3.33 11.31
C ALA A 20 13.02 2.11 11.55
N TYR A 21 12.40 1.58 10.49
CA TYR A 21 11.62 0.34 10.54
C TYR A 21 12.47 -0.83 11.07
N ASN A 22 13.67 -1.03 10.52
CA ASN A 22 14.53 -2.17 10.92
C ASN A 22 15.10 -1.99 12.34
N VAL A 23 15.44 -0.77 12.75
CA VAL A 23 15.85 -0.51 14.14
C VAL A 23 14.71 -0.86 15.10
N ALA A 24 13.48 -0.40 14.82
CA ALA A 24 12.32 -0.75 15.62
C ALA A 24 12.06 -2.27 15.63
N TYR A 25 12.20 -2.94 14.48
CA TYR A 25 12.06 -4.39 14.37
C TYR A 25 13.07 -5.13 15.23
N LEU A 26 14.35 -4.75 15.22
CA LEU A 26 15.39 -5.38 16.05
C LEU A 26 15.08 -5.22 17.53
N VAL A 27 14.67 -4.04 17.98
CA VAL A 27 14.29 -3.79 19.37
C VAL A 27 13.09 -4.63 19.77
N LEU A 28 12.01 -4.62 18.98
CA LEU A 28 10.80 -5.40 19.27
C LEU A 28 11.03 -6.89 19.19
N ALA A 29 11.85 -7.37 18.26
CA ALA A 29 12.23 -8.77 18.17
C ALA A 29 13.04 -9.23 19.40
N PHE A 30 13.97 -8.39 19.88
CA PHE A 30 14.70 -8.67 21.12
C PHE A 30 13.76 -8.76 22.33
N VAL A 31 12.86 -7.78 22.49
CA VAL A 31 11.84 -7.79 23.56
C VAL A 31 10.97 -9.04 23.48
N TYR A 32 10.49 -9.38 22.27
CA TYR A 32 9.69 -10.59 22.06
C TYR A 32 10.44 -11.85 22.49
N GLN A 33 11.69 -12.03 22.04
CA GLN A 33 12.49 -13.20 22.38
C GLN A 33 12.79 -13.28 23.89
N ALA A 34 13.10 -12.16 24.53
CA ALA A 34 13.29 -12.09 25.97
C ALA A 34 12.01 -12.46 26.73
N THR A 35 10.85 -11.96 26.28
CA THR A 35 9.56 -12.25 26.89
C THR A 35 9.19 -13.73 26.73
N VAL A 36 9.40 -14.33 25.54
CA VAL A 36 9.15 -15.76 25.31
C VAL A 36 10.05 -16.63 26.21
N ARG A 37 11.32 -16.23 26.37
CA ARG A 37 12.30 -17.03 27.13
C ARG A 37 12.15 -16.92 28.66
N PHE A 38 11.86 -15.72 29.17
CA PHE A 38 11.92 -15.42 30.59
C PHE A 38 10.58 -15.00 31.19
N GLY A 39 9.58 -14.74 30.38
CA GLY A 39 8.32 -14.12 30.79
C GLY A 39 7.25 -15.06 31.35
N GLY A 40 7.53 -16.35 31.55
CA GLY A 40 6.58 -17.31 32.12
C GLY A 40 5.24 -17.33 31.37
N ALA A 41 4.14 -16.99 32.07
CA ALA A 41 2.79 -16.96 31.48
C ALA A 41 2.66 -15.97 30.31
N TYR A 42 3.34 -14.82 30.35
CA TYR A 42 3.37 -13.88 29.24
C TYR A 42 4.10 -14.44 28.01
N GLY A 43 5.19 -15.17 28.21
CA GLY A 43 5.89 -15.84 27.12
C GLY A 43 5.01 -16.88 26.43
N GLN A 44 4.25 -17.66 27.20
CA GLN A 44 3.28 -18.62 26.66
C GLN A 44 2.16 -17.94 25.89
N PHE A 45 1.59 -16.84 26.43
CA PHE A 45 0.59 -16.02 25.73
C PHE A 45 1.11 -15.49 24.39
N MET A 46 2.32 -14.90 24.37
CA MET A 46 2.95 -14.37 23.16
C MET A 46 3.14 -15.45 22.09
N THR A 47 3.54 -16.64 22.50
CA THR A 47 3.74 -17.78 21.58
C THR A 47 2.39 -18.31 21.06
N ALA A 48 1.38 -18.42 21.91
CA ALA A 48 0.03 -18.85 21.51
C ALA A 48 -0.63 -17.89 20.51
N HIS A 49 -0.26 -16.60 20.55
CA HIS A 49 -0.81 -15.55 19.69
C HIS A 49 0.23 -14.98 18.71
N ALA A 50 1.21 -15.76 18.31
CA ALA A 50 2.38 -15.32 17.55
C ALA A 50 2.05 -14.54 16.28
N ALA A 51 1.00 -14.92 15.52
CA ALA A 51 0.58 -14.23 14.32
C ALA A 51 0.09 -12.81 14.63
N ASN A 52 -0.75 -12.64 15.65
CA ASN A 52 -1.25 -11.34 16.08
C ASN A 52 -0.13 -10.43 16.62
N VAL A 53 0.76 -11.02 17.43
CA VAL A 53 1.93 -10.30 17.98
C VAL A 53 2.83 -9.82 16.84
N ALA A 54 3.15 -10.69 15.87
CA ALA A 54 3.94 -10.33 14.71
C ALA A 54 3.26 -9.21 13.87
N GLY A 55 1.94 -9.28 13.70
CA GLY A 55 1.16 -8.23 13.04
C GLY A 55 1.27 -6.88 13.76
N VAL A 56 1.06 -6.85 15.07
CA VAL A 56 1.20 -5.63 15.90
C VAL A 56 2.63 -5.08 15.83
N MET A 57 3.64 -5.94 15.98
CA MET A 57 5.04 -5.53 15.85
C MET A 57 5.32 -4.90 14.47
N GLY A 58 4.83 -5.52 13.39
CA GLY A 58 4.95 -4.97 12.03
C GLY A 58 4.32 -3.58 11.91
N GLY A 59 3.10 -3.40 12.43
CA GLY A 59 2.41 -2.11 12.46
C GLY A 59 3.19 -1.04 13.24
N LEU A 60 3.73 -1.38 14.42
CA LEU A 60 4.57 -0.49 15.21
C LEU A 60 5.87 -0.11 14.47
N CYS A 61 6.49 -1.08 13.77
CA CYS A 61 7.67 -0.80 12.95
C CYS A 61 7.36 0.16 11.79
N MET A 62 6.19 0.01 11.14
CA MET A 62 5.74 0.92 10.09
C MET A 62 5.55 2.34 10.63
N LEU A 63 4.89 2.48 11.79
CA LEU A 63 4.72 3.78 12.45
C LEU A 63 6.05 4.40 12.89
N ALA A 64 6.98 3.61 13.42
CA ALA A 64 8.33 4.09 13.73
C ALA A 64 9.09 4.52 12.46
N GLY A 65 8.92 3.77 11.37
CA GLY A 65 9.54 4.03 10.07
C GLY A 65 9.16 5.40 9.49
N ILE A 66 7.91 5.85 9.66
CA ILE A 66 7.49 7.15 9.13
C ILE A 66 7.98 8.35 9.95
N LEU A 67 8.38 8.18 11.19
CA LEU A 67 8.79 9.31 12.05
C LEU A 67 9.86 10.22 11.42
N PRO A 68 10.97 9.71 10.87
CA PRO A 68 11.97 10.56 10.23
C PRO A 68 11.49 11.15 8.88
N VAL A 69 10.40 10.64 8.30
CA VAL A 69 9.85 11.09 7.01
C VAL A 69 8.80 12.19 7.20
N VAL A 70 8.11 12.25 8.35
CA VAL A 70 7.06 13.24 8.64
C VAL A 70 7.49 14.70 8.44
N PRO A 71 8.71 15.14 8.82
CA PRO A 71 9.16 16.50 8.52
C PRO A 71 9.19 16.80 7.02
N MET A 72 9.66 15.84 6.21
CA MET A 72 9.71 15.95 4.74
C MET A 72 8.31 16.01 4.15
N LEU A 73 7.35 15.23 4.66
CA LEU A 73 5.95 15.27 4.25
C LEU A 73 5.37 16.66 4.42
N LYS A 74 5.58 17.31 5.57
CA LYS A 74 5.07 18.66 5.84
C LYS A 74 5.59 19.70 4.83
N GLU A 75 6.83 19.55 4.37
CA GLU A 75 7.42 20.43 3.35
C GLU A 75 6.80 20.18 1.97
N GLU A 76 6.64 18.92 1.58
CA GLU A 76 6.14 18.53 0.26
C GLU A 76 4.63 18.81 0.07
N LEU A 77 3.83 18.84 1.15
CA LEU A 77 2.41 19.16 1.09
C LEU A 77 2.11 20.67 1.00
N ARG A 78 3.09 21.53 1.28
CA ARG A 78 2.91 22.99 1.20
C ARG A 78 2.69 23.44 -0.25
N GLY A 79 1.66 24.26 -0.45
CA GLY A 79 1.38 24.92 -1.73
C GLY A 79 0.74 24.03 -2.80
N ARG A 80 0.24 22.86 -2.46
CA ARG A 80 -0.50 22.02 -3.38
C ARG A 80 -1.96 22.48 -3.44
N GLY A 81 -2.42 22.86 -4.65
CA GLY A 81 -3.82 23.18 -4.90
C GLY A 81 -4.70 21.93 -4.87
N GLU A 82 -5.92 22.06 -4.39
CA GLU A 82 -6.91 21.00 -4.34
C GLU A 82 -7.91 21.13 -5.49
N THR A 83 -8.19 20.02 -6.16
CA THR A 83 -9.25 19.92 -7.17
C THR A 83 -10.29 18.89 -6.75
N LEU A 84 -11.50 19.02 -7.32
CA LEU A 84 -12.57 18.09 -7.02
C LEU A 84 -12.28 16.72 -7.66
N CYS A 85 -12.04 15.72 -6.82
CA CYS A 85 -12.08 14.31 -7.20
C CYS A 85 -13.14 13.63 -6.31
N PRO A 86 -14.26 13.16 -6.88
CA PRO A 86 -15.33 12.58 -6.07
C PRO A 86 -14.83 11.39 -5.28
N GLU A 87 -15.01 11.41 -3.95
CA GLU A 87 -14.57 10.32 -3.06
C GLU A 87 -15.24 9.00 -3.42
N ALA A 88 -16.53 9.03 -3.79
CA ALA A 88 -17.27 7.86 -4.23
C ALA A 88 -16.60 7.20 -5.46
N LEU A 89 -16.13 8.00 -6.42
CA LEU A 89 -15.45 7.47 -7.61
C LEU A 89 -14.09 6.84 -7.24
N THR A 90 -13.38 7.44 -6.28
CA THR A 90 -12.15 6.87 -5.71
C THR A 90 -12.40 5.51 -5.06
N VAL A 91 -13.48 5.38 -4.26
CA VAL A 91 -13.87 4.12 -3.61
C VAL A 91 -14.24 3.05 -4.61
N ILE A 92 -15.07 3.38 -5.62
CA ILE A 92 -15.46 2.43 -6.68
C ILE A 92 -14.25 1.96 -7.47
N LEU A 93 -13.35 2.88 -7.83
CA LEU A 93 -12.12 2.56 -8.56
C LEU A 93 -11.17 1.69 -7.71
N ALA A 94 -11.00 2.01 -6.43
CA ALA A 94 -10.17 1.23 -5.52
C ALA A 94 -10.66 -0.21 -5.40
N PHE A 95 -11.97 -0.40 -5.18
CA PHE A 95 -12.61 -1.70 -5.08
C PHE A 95 -12.50 -2.50 -6.38
N SER A 96 -12.89 -1.90 -7.50
CA SER A 96 -12.90 -2.59 -8.79
C SER A 96 -11.48 -2.88 -9.30
N ALA A 97 -10.54 -1.96 -9.19
CA ALA A 97 -9.17 -2.16 -9.67
C ALA A 97 -8.41 -3.18 -8.82
N SER A 98 -8.55 -3.12 -7.49
CA SER A 98 -7.86 -4.07 -6.61
C SER A 98 -8.35 -5.50 -6.79
N LEU A 99 -9.67 -5.72 -6.81
CA LEU A 99 -10.23 -7.05 -7.01
C LEU A 99 -10.08 -7.54 -8.46
N GLY A 100 -10.24 -6.65 -9.45
CA GLY A 100 -10.06 -7.00 -10.85
C GLY A 100 -8.63 -7.44 -11.19
N LEU A 101 -7.64 -6.69 -10.66
CA LEU A 101 -6.23 -7.06 -10.84
C LEU A 101 -5.87 -8.32 -10.04
N ASN A 102 -6.39 -8.49 -8.83
CA ASN A 102 -6.20 -9.71 -8.05
C ASN A 102 -6.80 -10.93 -8.76
N ALA A 103 -8.04 -10.82 -9.27
CA ALA A 103 -8.68 -11.87 -10.08
C ALA A 103 -7.85 -12.20 -11.32
N LEU A 104 -7.32 -11.21 -12.03
CA LEU A 104 -6.47 -11.43 -13.21
C LEU A 104 -5.20 -12.23 -12.86
N LEU A 105 -4.51 -11.85 -11.80
CA LEU A 105 -3.28 -12.53 -11.37
C LEU A 105 -3.55 -13.97 -10.89
N THR A 106 -4.71 -14.22 -10.28
CA THR A 106 -5.15 -15.54 -9.86
C THR A 106 -5.55 -16.40 -11.08
N LEU A 107 -6.39 -15.89 -11.97
CA LEU A 107 -6.87 -16.62 -13.18
C LEU A 107 -5.74 -16.97 -14.15
N THR A 108 -4.68 -16.16 -14.18
CA THR A 108 -3.49 -16.46 -15.01
C THR A 108 -2.52 -17.43 -14.35
N GLY A 109 -2.76 -17.86 -13.11
CA GLY A 109 -1.84 -18.68 -12.32
C GLY A 109 -0.59 -17.93 -11.85
N PHE A 110 -0.50 -16.61 -12.11
CA PHE A 110 0.66 -15.83 -11.72
C PHE A 110 0.79 -15.70 -10.21
N ALA A 111 -0.32 -15.62 -9.47
CA ALA A 111 -0.33 -15.59 -8.02
C ALA A 111 0.26 -16.88 -7.40
N ASP A 112 0.02 -18.03 -8.02
CA ASP A 112 0.49 -19.33 -7.54
C ASP A 112 1.98 -19.60 -7.81
N SER A 113 2.56 -18.84 -8.73
CA SER A 113 3.96 -19.01 -9.16
C SER A 113 4.99 -18.59 -8.11
N SER A 114 4.59 -17.89 -7.04
CA SER A 114 5.50 -17.28 -6.06
C SER A 114 5.31 -17.82 -4.64
N GLN A 115 6.21 -18.70 -4.20
CA GLN A 115 6.23 -19.17 -2.80
C GLN A 115 6.41 -18.02 -1.79
N THR A 116 7.15 -16.97 -2.15
CA THR A 116 7.33 -15.82 -1.27
C THR A 116 6.02 -15.05 -1.07
N TYR A 117 5.23 -14.91 -2.14
CA TYR A 117 3.89 -14.31 -2.06
C TYR A 117 2.98 -15.14 -1.16
N GLN A 118 2.94 -16.47 -1.33
CA GLN A 118 2.12 -17.36 -0.50
C GLN A 118 2.47 -17.23 1.00
N LYS A 119 3.75 -17.22 1.34
CA LYS A 119 4.21 -17.01 2.73
C LYS A 119 3.78 -15.65 3.30
N VAL A 120 3.75 -14.61 2.49
CA VAL A 120 3.26 -13.28 2.91
C VAL A 120 1.75 -13.33 3.14
N ALA A 121 1.00 -13.96 2.24
CA ALA A 121 -0.43 -14.14 2.36
C ALA A 121 -0.80 -14.94 3.62
N ASP A 122 -0.13 -16.07 3.87
CA ASP A 122 -0.35 -16.90 5.07
C ASP A 122 -0.15 -16.10 6.36
N ARG A 123 0.90 -15.30 6.43
CA ARG A 123 1.16 -14.43 7.60
C ARG A 123 0.09 -13.36 7.76
N GLN A 124 -0.32 -12.75 6.66
CA GLN A 124 -1.33 -11.68 6.66
C GLN A 124 -2.70 -12.20 7.06
N TYR A 125 -3.11 -13.36 6.53
CA TYR A 125 -4.39 -13.97 6.83
C TYR A 125 -4.40 -14.74 8.16
N GLY A 126 -3.25 -15.08 8.71
CA GLY A 126 -3.12 -15.66 10.05
C GLY A 126 -3.40 -14.70 11.21
N VAL A 127 -3.41 -13.38 10.94
CA VAL A 127 -3.79 -12.36 11.93
C VAL A 127 -5.31 -12.37 12.16
N ALA A 128 -5.75 -12.14 13.40
CA ALA A 128 -7.17 -12.01 13.73
C ALA A 128 -7.85 -10.94 12.86
N PHE A 129 -9.05 -11.25 12.36
CA PHE A 129 -9.72 -10.43 11.35
C PHE A 129 -9.83 -8.95 11.71
N ALA A 130 -10.34 -8.63 12.91
CA ALA A 130 -10.51 -7.24 13.37
C ALA A 130 -9.16 -6.50 13.47
N LEU A 131 -8.10 -7.19 13.94
CA LEU A 131 -6.76 -6.63 13.99
C LEU A 131 -6.21 -6.38 12.58
N GLY A 132 -6.42 -7.31 11.67
CA GLY A 132 -6.01 -7.17 10.29
C GLY A 132 -6.69 -6.01 9.55
N LEU A 133 -7.97 -5.70 9.86
CA LEU A 133 -8.65 -4.52 9.31
C LEU A 133 -7.91 -3.23 9.71
N ILE A 134 -7.42 -3.14 10.94
CA ILE A 134 -6.65 -1.97 11.41
C ILE A 134 -5.27 -1.94 10.78
N LEU A 135 -4.55 -3.06 10.81
CA LEU A 135 -3.17 -3.13 10.33
C LEU A 135 -3.07 -2.89 8.82
N TYR A 136 -3.88 -3.61 8.04
CA TYR A 136 -3.80 -3.60 6.58
C TYR A 136 -4.73 -2.59 5.93
N GLY A 137 -5.82 -2.19 6.60
CA GLY A 137 -6.73 -1.17 6.11
C GLY A 137 -6.32 0.26 6.48
N LEU A 138 -5.58 0.47 7.57
CA LEU A 138 -5.24 1.83 8.03
C LEU A 138 -3.74 2.04 8.20
N ILE A 139 -3.04 1.21 9.01
CA ILE A 139 -1.66 1.47 9.41
C ILE A 139 -0.70 1.32 8.22
N SER A 140 -0.79 0.19 7.50
CA SER A 140 0.07 -0.04 6.32
C SER A 140 -0.17 1.00 5.23
N PRO A 141 -1.43 1.27 4.78
CA PRO A 141 -1.68 2.33 3.81
C PRO A 141 -1.17 3.70 4.25
N LEU A 142 -1.38 4.08 5.52
CA LEU A 142 -0.89 5.36 6.02
C LEU A 142 0.63 5.47 5.91
N ALA A 143 1.35 4.47 6.40
CA ALA A 143 2.80 4.48 6.39
C ALA A 143 3.36 4.52 4.97
N GLU A 144 2.79 3.73 4.07
CA GLU A 144 3.22 3.63 2.69
C GLU A 144 2.89 4.91 1.89
N GLU A 145 1.68 5.48 2.05
CA GLU A 145 1.33 6.71 1.35
C GLU A 145 2.15 7.92 1.84
N VAL A 146 2.51 8.00 3.11
CA VAL A 146 3.42 9.04 3.63
C VAL A 146 4.75 9.01 2.86
N VAL A 147 5.34 7.85 2.68
CA VAL A 147 6.63 7.71 2.00
C VAL A 147 6.48 7.92 0.49
N PHE A 148 5.57 7.16 -0.15
CA PHE A 148 5.53 7.06 -1.61
C PHE A 148 4.80 8.23 -2.26
N ARG A 149 3.64 8.67 -1.77
CA ARG A 149 2.87 9.78 -2.37
C ARG A 149 3.21 11.09 -1.70
N GLY A 150 3.32 11.08 -0.38
CA GLY A 150 3.64 12.25 0.39
C GLY A 150 5.01 12.85 0.05
N VAL A 151 6.03 12.01 -0.16
CA VAL A 151 7.39 12.50 -0.40
C VAL A 151 7.95 12.09 -1.76
N ILE A 152 8.08 10.80 -2.05
CA ILE A 152 8.78 10.32 -3.26
C ILE A 152 8.10 10.83 -4.53
N TYR A 153 6.78 10.66 -4.65
CA TYR A 153 6.03 11.14 -5.82
C TYR A 153 6.17 12.66 -6.00
N ASN A 154 5.99 13.45 -4.93
CA ASN A 154 6.09 14.89 -5.01
C ASN A 154 7.49 15.36 -5.45
N ARG A 155 8.55 14.70 -4.98
CA ARG A 155 9.92 14.97 -5.41
C ARG A 155 10.16 14.60 -6.87
N LEU A 156 9.73 13.41 -7.30
CA LEU A 156 9.82 12.99 -8.70
C LEU A 156 9.06 13.94 -9.63
N ARG A 157 7.84 14.34 -9.24
CA ARG A 157 7.04 15.31 -9.97
C ARG A 157 7.75 16.67 -10.12
N ARG A 158 8.37 17.16 -9.05
CA ARG A 158 9.11 18.44 -9.04
C ARG A 158 10.41 18.36 -9.84
N LEU A 159 11.15 17.26 -9.72
CA LEU A 159 12.45 17.08 -10.37
C LEU A 159 12.36 16.79 -11.86
N TYR A 160 11.25 16.23 -12.31
CA TYR A 160 11.02 15.79 -13.69
C TYR A 160 9.69 16.33 -14.22
N ASN A 161 8.61 15.57 -14.07
CA ASN A 161 7.25 15.95 -14.43
C ASN A 161 6.23 14.98 -13.78
N PRO A 162 4.91 15.27 -13.84
CA PRO A 162 3.89 14.40 -13.27
C PRO A 162 3.89 12.97 -13.83
N ALA A 163 4.07 12.79 -15.14
CA ALA A 163 4.04 11.47 -15.79
C ALA A 163 5.18 10.56 -15.28
N ILE A 164 6.40 11.09 -15.23
CA ILE A 164 7.55 10.37 -14.65
C ILE A 164 7.31 10.10 -13.17
N GLY A 165 6.77 11.08 -12.43
CA GLY A 165 6.40 10.92 -11.03
C GLY A 165 5.44 9.76 -10.81
N ILE A 166 4.37 9.66 -11.59
CA ILE A 166 3.38 8.58 -11.52
C ILE A 166 4.02 7.23 -11.77
N VAL A 167 4.71 7.09 -12.90
CA VAL A 167 5.30 5.79 -13.29
C VAL A 167 6.40 5.39 -12.31
N ALA A 168 7.37 6.26 -12.04
CA ALA A 168 8.51 5.91 -11.21
C ALA A 168 8.12 5.64 -9.75
N SER A 169 7.22 6.45 -9.15
CA SER A 169 6.77 6.18 -7.78
C SER A 169 5.94 4.89 -7.68
N GLY A 170 5.15 4.55 -8.70
CA GLY A 170 4.41 3.30 -8.79
C GLY A 170 5.34 2.09 -8.89
N LEU A 171 6.38 2.15 -9.73
CA LEU A 171 7.38 1.09 -9.85
C LEU A 171 8.19 0.91 -8.56
N LEU A 172 8.61 2.00 -7.92
CA LEU A 172 9.29 1.94 -6.62
C LEU A 172 8.40 1.33 -5.54
N PHE A 173 7.11 1.68 -5.53
CA PHE A 173 6.13 1.12 -4.62
C PHE A 173 5.95 -0.39 -4.83
N GLY A 174 5.85 -0.85 -6.08
CA GLY A 174 5.82 -2.28 -6.38
C GLY A 174 7.09 -3.00 -5.93
N ALA A 175 8.27 -2.45 -6.26
CA ALA A 175 9.56 -3.02 -5.89
C ALA A 175 9.76 -3.15 -4.35
N PHE A 176 9.16 -2.24 -3.58
CA PHE A 176 9.17 -2.27 -2.11
C PHE A 176 8.64 -3.58 -1.51
N HIS A 177 7.69 -4.25 -2.17
CA HIS A 177 7.06 -5.46 -1.65
C HIS A 177 7.93 -6.72 -1.69
N GLY A 178 9.05 -6.71 -2.38
CA GLY A 178 10.07 -7.76 -2.33
C GLY A 178 9.69 -9.11 -2.97
N ASN A 179 8.55 -9.20 -3.66
CA ASN A 179 8.17 -10.35 -4.47
C ASN A 179 7.45 -9.89 -5.75
N LEU A 180 7.56 -10.70 -6.81
CA LEU A 180 7.13 -10.30 -8.15
C LEU A 180 5.60 -10.10 -8.25
N VAL A 181 4.80 -10.93 -7.57
CA VAL A 181 3.33 -10.85 -7.63
C VAL A 181 2.85 -9.53 -7.02
N GLN A 182 3.24 -9.24 -5.78
CA GLN A 182 2.93 -7.96 -5.15
C GLN A 182 3.63 -6.79 -5.85
N GLY A 183 4.80 -7.04 -6.45
CA GLY A 183 5.53 -6.05 -7.25
C GLY A 183 4.71 -5.54 -8.43
N VAL A 184 4.17 -6.44 -9.24
CA VAL A 184 3.29 -6.11 -10.39
C VAL A 184 1.99 -5.47 -9.91
N TYR A 185 1.32 -6.11 -8.95
CA TYR A 185 0.09 -5.61 -8.34
C TYR A 185 0.27 -4.20 -7.75
N GLY A 186 1.28 -4.05 -6.90
CA GLY A 186 1.59 -2.79 -6.24
C GLY A 186 2.01 -1.69 -7.22
N ALA A 187 2.78 -2.01 -8.27
CA ALA A 187 3.15 -1.04 -9.29
C ALA A 187 1.91 -0.50 -10.04
N CYS A 188 1.00 -1.37 -10.46
CA CYS A 188 -0.23 -0.97 -11.15
C CYS A 188 -1.12 -0.07 -10.26
N LEU A 189 -1.44 -0.52 -9.05
CA LEU A 189 -2.23 0.28 -8.11
C LEU A 189 -1.48 1.53 -7.66
N GLY A 190 -0.16 1.43 -7.54
CA GLY A 190 0.71 2.54 -7.22
C GLY A 190 0.65 3.68 -8.23
N MET A 191 0.65 3.36 -9.52
CA MET A 191 0.46 4.34 -10.57
C MET A 191 -0.94 4.98 -10.52
N LEU A 192 -1.99 4.18 -10.28
CA LEU A 192 -3.35 4.70 -10.11
C LEU A 192 -3.46 5.65 -8.92
N MET A 193 -2.90 5.30 -7.76
CA MET A 193 -2.88 6.16 -6.58
C MET A 193 -2.13 7.48 -6.82
N ALA A 194 -0.97 7.42 -7.48
CA ALA A 194 -0.21 8.62 -7.84
C ALA A 194 -0.96 9.49 -8.85
N TYR A 195 -1.65 8.88 -9.82
CA TYR A 195 -2.51 9.58 -10.77
C TYR A 195 -3.68 10.28 -10.08
N LEU A 196 -4.40 9.60 -9.19
CA LEU A 196 -5.49 10.19 -8.40
C LEU A 196 -4.99 11.33 -7.51
N TYR A 197 -3.80 11.18 -6.93
CA TYR A 197 -3.17 12.23 -6.15
C TYR A 197 -2.82 13.45 -7.01
N GLU A 198 -2.30 13.24 -8.23
CA GLU A 198 -2.07 14.35 -9.17
C GLU A 198 -3.35 15.08 -9.54
N ARG A 199 -4.43 14.32 -9.78
CA ARG A 199 -5.73 14.87 -10.16
C ARG A 199 -6.43 15.61 -9.03
N SER A 200 -6.37 15.10 -7.80
CA SER A 200 -7.08 15.67 -6.65
C SER A 200 -6.30 16.75 -5.92
N GLY A 201 -4.97 16.70 -5.93
CA GLY A 201 -4.12 17.51 -5.06
C GLY A 201 -4.19 17.15 -3.57
N LYS A 202 -5.14 16.27 -3.17
CA LYS A 202 -5.43 15.90 -1.77
C LYS A 202 -4.70 14.63 -1.38
N PHE A 203 -3.86 14.68 -0.35
CA PHE A 203 -3.16 13.50 0.19
C PHE A 203 -4.13 12.41 0.68
N GLY A 204 -5.31 12.79 1.15
CA GLY A 204 -6.35 11.84 1.57
C GLY A 204 -6.87 10.94 0.45
N THR A 205 -6.81 11.37 -0.83
CA THR A 205 -7.33 10.59 -1.97
C THR A 205 -6.57 9.29 -2.20
N PRO A 206 -5.22 9.27 -2.36
CA PRO A 206 -4.48 8.02 -2.50
C PRO A 206 -4.54 7.16 -1.23
N PHE A 207 -4.57 7.76 -0.04
CA PHE A 207 -4.77 7.03 1.21
C PHE A 207 -6.13 6.31 1.24
N LEU A 208 -7.23 7.00 0.89
CA LEU A 208 -8.56 6.40 0.79
C LEU A 208 -8.59 5.25 -0.21
N PHE A 209 -8.03 5.46 -1.41
CA PHE A 209 -7.92 4.42 -2.41
C PHE A 209 -7.19 3.19 -1.87
N HIS A 210 -6.03 3.38 -1.27
CA HIS A 210 -5.18 2.31 -0.75
C HIS A 210 -5.88 1.54 0.38
N ALA A 211 -6.47 2.27 1.34
CA ALA A 211 -7.23 1.67 2.43
C ALA A 211 -8.38 0.79 1.92
N VAL A 212 -9.19 1.31 0.98
CA VAL A 212 -10.30 0.56 0.38
C VAL A 212 -9.79 -0.65 -0.42
N ALA A 213 -8.74 -0.50 -1.23
CA ALA A 213 -8.15 -1.58 -2.01
C ALA A 213 -7.69 -2.73 -1.10
N ASN A 214 -6.95 -2.42 -0.04
CA ASN A 214 -6.47 -3.42 0.91
C ASN A 214 -7.63 -4.09 1.67
N LEU A 215 -8.61 -3.31 2.15
CA LEU A 215 -9.78 -3.85 2.84
C LEU A 215 -10.61 -4.74 1.91
N ALA A 216 -10.81 -4.36 0.66
CA ALA A 216 -11.53 -5.15 -0.33
C ALA A 216 -10.89 -6.52 -0.52
N VAL A 217 -9.59 -6.57 -0.78
CA VAL A 217 -8.85 -7.83 -0.96
C VAL A 217 -8.81 -8.64 0.35
N TYR A 218 -8.50 -7.99 1.48
CA TYR A 218 -8.40 -8.66 2.78
C TYR A 218 -9.71 -9.30 3.25
N THR A 219 -10.85 -8.64 2.99
CA THR A 219 -12.18 -9.17 3.33
C THR A 219 -12.63 -10.24 2.34
N THR A 220 -12.50 -9.99 1.03
CA THR A 220 -12.91 -10.92 -0.02
C THR A 220 -12.13 -12.25 0.07
N ALA A 221 -10.86 -12.23 0.47
CA ALA A 221 -10.05 -13.43 0.65
C ALA A 221 -10.62 -14.42 1.69
N ARG A 222 -11.56 -13.97 2.54
CA ARG A 222 -12.27 -14.80 3.54
C ARG A 222 -13.71 -15.16 3.15
N MET A 223 -14.14 -14.76 1.96
CA MET A 223 -15.53 -14.89 1.50
C MET A 223 -15.54 -15.77 0.24
N GLU A 224 -15.47 -17.11 0.41
CA GLU A 224 -15.39 -18.07 -0.70
C GLU A 224 -16.47 -17.87 -1.76
N GLY A 225 -17.73 -17.61 -1.35
CA GLY A 225 -18.82 -17.36 -2.28
C GLY A 225 -18.63 -16.09 -3.11
N VAL A 226 -18.03 -15.03 -2.53
CA VAL A 226 -17.71 -13.80 -3.27
C VAL A 226 -16.53 -14.01 -4.21
N GLN A 227 -15.51 -14.76 -3.79
CA GLN A 227 -14.40 -15.12 -4.68
C GLN A 227 -14.88 -15.94 -5.87
N ALA A 228 -15.73 -16.96 -5.64
CA ALA A 228 -16.29 -17.79 -6.69
C ALA A 228 -17.08 -16.99 -7.74
N LEU A 229 -17.71 -15.89 -7.33
CA LEU A 229 -18.41 -14.97 -8.24
C LEU A 229 -17.46 -14.04 -8.98
N LEU A 230 -16.55 -13.39 -8.27
CA LEU A 230 -15.72 -12.29 -8.80
C LEU A 230 -14.48 -12.81 -9.55
N PHE A 231 -13.90 -13.95 -9.15
CA PHE A 231 -12.67 -14.49 -9.72
C PHE A 231 -12.98 -15.48 -10.85
N THR A 232 -13.90 -15.08 -11.69
CA THR A 232 -14.22 -15.70 -12.98
C THR A 232 -13.75 -14.79 -14.12
N PRO A 233 -13.54 -15.29 -15.34
CA PRO A 233 -13.20 -14.44 -16.48
C PRO A 233 -14.19 -13.30 -16.68
N ALA A 234 -15.49 -13.56 -16.51
CA ALA A 234 -16.54 -12.54 -16.62
C ALA A 234 -16.46 -11.51 -15.48
N GLY A 235 -16.32 -11.96 -14.22
CA GLY A 235 -16.20 -11.08 -13.07
C GLY A 235 -14.94 -10.19 -13.16
N CYS A 236 -13.80 -10.78 -13.55
CA CYS A 236 -12.57 -10.04 -13.80
C CYS A 236 -12.76 -8.97 -14.90
N ALA A 237 -13.38 -9.32 -16.04
CA ALA A 237 -13.62 -8.38 -17.12
C ALA A 237 -14.54 -7.22 -16.68
N VAL A 238 -15.61 -7.50 -15.93
CA VAL A 238 -16.51 -6.47 -15.39
C VAL A 238 -15.76 -5.54 -14.45
N LEU A 239 -14.97 -6.07 -13.48
CA LEU A 239 -14.21 -5.26 -12.54
C LEU A 239 -13.21 -4.34 -13.25
N LEU A 240 -12.47 -4.86 -14.23
CA LEU A 240 -11.53 -4.07 -15.02
C LEU A 240 -12.23 -3.04 -15.91
N ALA A 241 -13.39 -3.37 -16.49
CA ALA A 241 -14.19 -2.41 -17.25
C ALA A 241 -14.71 -1.26 -16.38
N VAL A 242 -15.23 -1.55 -15.17
CA VAL A 242 -15.64 -0.53 -14.20
C VAL A 242 -14.43 0.35 -13.83
N SER A 243 -13.26 -0.24 -13.60
CA SER A 243 -12.04 0.52 -13.32
C SER A 243 -11.67 1.46 -14.46
N ALA A 244 -11.73 0.99 -15.71
CA ALA A 244 -11.46 1.81 -16.88
C ALA A 244 -12.44 3.00 -17.01
N VAL A 245 -13.72 2.74 -16.80
CA VAL A 245 -14.77 3.80 -16.79
C VAL A 245 -14.48 4.83 -15.69
N CYS A 246 -14.12 4.39 -14.48
CA CYS A 246 -13.78 5.30 -13.40
C CYS A 246 -12.54 6.16 -13.72
N VAL A 247 -11.50 5.55 -14.31
CA VAL A 247 -10.30 6.30 -14.74
C VAL A 247 -10.65 7.35 -15.79
N LEU A 248 -11.48 6.99 -16.79
CA LEU A 248 -11.96 7.94 -17.80
C LEU A 248 -12.81 9.05 -17.18
N ALA A 249 -13.68 8.74 -16.24
CA ALA A 249 -14.48 9.72 -15.51
C ALA A 249 -13.60 10.70 -14.72
N VAL A 250 -12.54 10.22 -14.03
CA VAL A 250 -11.56 11.09 -13.37
C VAL A 250 -10.77 11.92 -14.39
N HIS A 251 -10.45 11.33 -15.54
CA HIS A 251 -9.67 12.04 -16.57
C HIS A 251 -10.43 13.20 -17.18
N PHE A 252 -11.70 13.00 -17.53
CA PHE A 252 -12.52 13.97 -18.23
C PHE A 252 -13.41 14.82 -17.31
N GLY A 253 -13.74 14.35 -16.12
CA GLY A 253 -14.64 15.02 -15.17
C GLY A 253 -14.02 16.17 -14.37
N GLY A 254 -12.74 16.43 -14.46
CA GLY A 254 -11.99 17.33 -13.58
C GLY A 254 -11.65 18.71 -14.15
N ARG A 255 -12.40 19.24 -15.10
CA ARG A 255 -12.31 20.64 -15.54
C ARG A 255 -13.66 21.31 -15.32
N VAL A 256 -13.93 21.69 -14.08
CA VAL A 256 -14.86 22.83 -13.87
C VAL A 256 -13.97 24.05 -13.98
N GLU A 257 -14.19 24.86 -15.03
CA GLU A 257 -13.58 26.16 -15.30
C GLU A 257 -13.82 27.12 -14.14
#